data_e6da2652f2588bf1129bc98557077a7b
#
_entry.id   e6da2652f2588bf1129bc98557077a7b
#
_cell.length_a   1.000
_cell.length_b   1.000
_cell.length_c   1.000
_cell.angle_alpha   90.00
_cell.angle_beta   90.00
_cell.angle_gamma   90.00
#
_symmetry.space_group_name_H-M   'P 1'
#
loop_
_entity.id
_entity.type
_entity.pdbx_description
1 polymer ?
#
loop_
_entity_poly.entity_id
_entity_poly.type
_entity_poly.pdbx_seq_one_letter_code
_entity_poly.pdbx_strand_id
1 'polypeptide(L)'
;MTFSSLSKLTARDIMKSKVLRLDPHSSLDEAVRTLTDMRISGAPVVDRQGRLVGVLSVRDIAQPERLGQARNARDDRSLFPDASLGDDESDDDSLFSMEDYGPRAGDGETVEQVMSPEPITVAPTASLRSVCALMVREGIHRVIVVDDGKLVGIVSTLDVVRAVAEAS
;
A
#
# COMPACT_ATOMS: atom_id res chain seq x y z
N MET A 1 -23.21 14.51 14.94
CA MET A 1 -22.66 15.15 13.72
C MET A 1 -23.35 14.52 12.52
N THR A 2 -23.83 15.28 11.59
CA THR A 2 -24.63 14.83 10.44
C THR A 2 -23.71 14.39 9.30
N PHE A 3 -24.20 13.53 8.39
CA PHE A 3 -23.53 13.15 7.11
C PHE A 3 -22.92 14.34 6.34
N SER A 4 -23.34 15.56 6.63
CA SER A 4 -22.78 16.79 6.10
C SER A 4 -21.32 17.05 6.51
N SER A 5 -20.83 16.50 7.63
CA SER A 5 -19.43 16.68 8.05
C SER A 5 -18.47 15.73 7.32
N LEU A 6 -18.90 14.51 6.97
CA LEU A 6 -18.10 13.58 6.19
C LEU A 6 -17.78 14.10 4.77
N SER A 7 -18.70 14.86 4.18
CA SER A 7 -18.52 15.42 2.84
C SER A 7 -17.41 16.47 2.75
N LYS A 8 -16.97 17.00 3.89
CA LYS A 8 -15.91 18.01 3.99
C LYS A 8 -14.54 17.42 4.26
N LEU A 9 -14.47 16.13 4.66
CA LEU A 9 -13.20 15.48 4.94
C LEU A 9 -12.41 15.23 3.66
N THR A 10 -11.09 15.42 3.78
CA THR A 10 -10.12 15.17 2.73
C THR A 10 -9.20 14.01 3.12
N ALA A 11 -8.39 13.53 2.17
CA ALA A 11 -7.37 12.52 2.44
C ALA A 11 -6.43 12.96 3.58
N ARG A 12 -6.07 14.25 3.64
CA ARG A 12 -5.21 14.82 4.68
C ARG A 12 -5.78 14.67 6.08
N ASP A 13 -7.10 14.77 6.23
CA ASP A 13 -7.76 14.73 7.54
C ASP A 13 -7.77 13.34 8.15
N ILE A 14 -7.70 12.29 7.31
CA ILE A 14 -7.80 10.90 7.75
C ILE A 14 -6.53 10.08 7.54
N MET A 15 -5.55 10.60 6.77
CA MET A 15 -4.32 9.87 6.47
C MET A 15 -3.43 9.69 7.69
N LYS A 16 -2.64 8.62 7.68
CA LYS A 16 -1.49 8.45 8.56
C LYS A 16 -0.25 9.00 7.87
N SER A 17 0.43 9.96 8.51
CA SER A 17 1.65 10.59 7.97
C SER A 17 2.93 9.84 8.34
N LYS A 18 2.92 9.04 9.42
CA LYS A 18 4.03 8.15 9.76
C LYS A 18 3.93 6.86 8.95
N VAL A 19 4.50 6.87 7.76
CA VAL A 19 4.49 5.73 6.83
C VAL A 19 5.88 5.15 6.76
N LEU A 20 5.99 3.81 6.88
CA LEU A 20 7.23 3.11 6.55
C LEU A 20 7.55 3.36 5.08
N ARG A 21 8.83 3.61 4.79
CA ARG A 21 9.34 3.87 3.44
C ARG A 21 10.51 2.94 3.17
N LEU A 22 10.62 2.50 1.93
CA LEU A 22 11.77 1.74 1.45
C LEU A 22 12.63 2.63 0.55
N ASP A 23 13.94 2.43 0.59
CA ASP A 23 14.88 3.04 -0.34
C ASP A 23 14.96 2.17 -1.61
N PRO A 24 14.85 2.73 -2.83
CA PRO A 24 14.95 1.96 -4.07
C PRO A 24 16.26 1.17 -4.22
N HIS A 25 17.34 1.65 -3.62
CA HIS A 25 18.67 1.03 -3.72
C HIS A 25 18.98 0.07 -2.56
N SER A 26 18.08 -0.07 -1.58
CA SER A 26 18.26 -1.10 -0.53
C SER A 26 18.14 -2.50 -1.12
N SER A 27 18.76 -3.49 -0.45
CA SER A 27 18.65 -4.87 -0.88
C SER A 27 17.20 -5.37 -0.69
N LEU A 28 16.78 -6.26 -1.58
CA LEU A 28 15.47 -6.89 -1.48
C LEU A 28 15.33 -7.66 -0.16
N ASP A 29 16.38 -8.33 0.29
CA ASP A 29 16.40 -9.08 1.56
C ASP A 29 16.16 -8.18 2.77
N GLU A 30 16.75 -6.97 2.80
CA GLU A 30 16.52 -6.00 3.87
C GLU A 30 15.07 -5.51 3.86
N ALA A 31 14.53 -5.25 2.67
CA ALA A 31 13.13 -4.85 2.51
C ALA A 31 12.18 -5.95 2.98
N VAL A 32 12.42 -7.21 2.60
CA VAL A 32 11.62 -8.36 3.04
C VAL A 32 11.63 -8.50 4.56
N ARG A 33 12.80 -8.42 5.20
CA ARG A 33 12.92 -8.44 6.66
C ARG A 33 12.12 -7.31 7.30
N THR A 34 12.23 -6.09 6.76
CA THR A 34 11.51 -4.92 7.27
C THR A 34 10.01 -5.10 7.18
N LEU A 35 9.49 -5.60 6.04
CA LEU A 35 8.06 -5.88 5.87
C LEU A 35 7.57 -6.96 6.85
N THR A 36 8.37 -8.01 7.04
CA THR A 36 8.08 -9.11 7.95
C THR A 36 8.03 -8.64 9.41
N ASP A 37 9.07 -7.94 9.87
CA ASP A 37 9.18 -7.44 11.24
C ASP A 37 8.03 -6.49 11.60
N MET A 38 7.62 -5.66 10.62
CA MET A 38 6.52 -4.72 10.78
C MET A 38 5.14 -5.34 10.52
N ARG A 39 5.07 -6.61 10.11
CA ARG A 39 3.85 -7.35 9.75
C ARG A 39 2.99 -6.57 8.74
N ILE A 40 3.61 -6.08 7.67
CA ILE A 40 2.92 -5.35 6.61
C ILE A 40 3.18 -6.02 5.26
N SER A 41 2.17 -6.04 4.41
CA SER A 41 2.20 -6.69 3.10
C SER A 41 2.85 -5.86 1.99
N GLY A 42 3.27 -4.64 2.28
CA GLY A 42 3.94 -3.78 1.30
C GLY A 42 4.17 -2.37 1.82
N ALA A 43 5.07 -1.64 1.18
CA ALA A 43 5.41 -0.28 1.54
C ALA A 43 5.75 0.58 0.32
N PRO A 44 5.50 1.90 0.38
CA PRO A 44 5.94 2.84 -0.64
C PRO A 44 7.47 2.93 -0.70
N VAL A 45 7.97 3.03 -1.91
CA VAL A 45 9.40 3.23 -2.22
C VAL A 45 9.60 4.70 -2.56
N VAL A 46 10.54 5.35 -1.87
CA VAL A 46 10.81 6.78 -2.05
C VAL A 46 12.28 7.04 -2.29
N ASP A 47 12.56 8.00 -3.16
CA ASP A 47 13.93 8.45 -3.42
C ASP A 47 14.47 9.32 -2.26
N ARG A 48 15.74 9.71 -2.38
CA ARG A 48 16.43 10.57 -1.38
C ARG A 48 15.80 11.96 -1.24
N GLN A 49 15.00 12.40 -2.20
CA GLN A 49 14.27 13.66 -2.19
C GLN A 49 12.86 13.48 -1.55
N GLY A 50 12.50 12.27 -1.15
CA GLY A 50 11.20 11.93 -0.57
C GLY A 50 10.09 11.78 -1.61
N ARG A 51 10.44 11.68 -2.90
CA ARG A 51 9.48 11.45 -3.99
C ARG A 51 9.12 9.98 -4.07
N LEU A 52 7.86 9.72 -4.26
CA LEU A 52 7.35 8.38 -4.50
C LEU A 52 7.83 7.88 -5.86
N VAL A 53 8.56 6.77 -5.89
CA VAL A 53 9.08 6.14 -7.12
C VAL A 53 8.46 4.78 -7.39
N GLY A 54 7.79 4.18 -6.40
CA GLY A 54 7.13 2.90 -6.57
C GLY A 54 6.50 2.37 -5.28
N VAL A 55 6.06 1.12 -5.34
CA VAL A 55 5.58 0.33 -4.19
C VAL A 55 6.18 -1.06 -4.28
N LEU A 56 6.66 -1.58 -3.17
CA LEU A 56 7.04 -2.97 -3.05
C LEU A 56 6.01 -3.69 -2.19
N SER A 57 5.46 -4.79 -2.71
CA SER A 57 4.51 -5.66 -2.01
C SER A 57 5.01 -7.10 -1.95
N VAL A 58 4.42 -7.90 -1.06
CA VAL A 58 4.69 -9.35 -0.98
C VAL A 58 4.43 -10.03 -2.33
N ARG A 59 3.44 -9.56 -3.11
CA ARG A 59 3.16 -10.08 -4.44
C ARG A 59 4.31 -9.84 -5.42
N ASP A 60 4.95 -8.67 -5.37
CA ASP A 60 6.09 -8.36 -6.23
C ASP A 60 7.27 -9.28 -5.91
N ILE A 61 7.47 -9.57 -4.63
CA ILE A 61 8.52 -10.48 -4.14
C ILE A 61 8.22 -11.93 -4.56
N ALA A 62 6.95 -12.35 -4.47
CA ALA A 62 6.55 -13.73 -4.75
C ALA A 62 6.57 -14.10 -6.24
N GLN A 63 6.53 -13.12 -7.16
CA GLN A 63 6.45 -13.34 -8.60
C GLN A 63 7.48 -12.51 -9.38
N PRO A 64 8.78 -12.73 -9.18
CA PRO A 64 9.83 -11.96 -9.86
C PRO A 64 9.79 -12.09 -11.38
N GLU A 65 9.29 -13.20 -11.93
CA GLU A 65 9.23 -13.47 -13.38
C GLU A 65 8.26 -12.57 -14.16
N ARG A 66 7.32 -11.90 -13.47
CA ARG A 66 6.37 -10.95 -14.09
C ARG A 66 6.89 -9.53 -14.21
N LEU A 67 8.05 -9.25 -13.67
CA LEU A 67 8.67 -7.91 -13.67
C LEU A 67 9.25 -7.48 -15.01
N GLY A 68 9.51 -8.45 -15.92
CA GLY A 68 10.05 -8.17 -17.26
C GLY A 68 9.01 -7.85 -18.34
N GLN A 69 7.71 -7.98 -18.07
CA GLN A 69 6.65 -7.61 -19.01
C GLN A 69 5.98 -6.33 -18.53
N ALA A 70 6.00 -5.30 -19.38
CA ALA A 70 5.32 -4.03 -19.12
C ALA A 70 3.89 -4.30 -18.64
N ARG A 71 3.68 -4.16 -17.34
CA ARG A 71 2.38 -4.36 -16.70
C ARG A 71 1.45 -3.28 -17.21
N ASN A 72 0.41 -3.68 -17.92
CA ASN A 72 -0.75 -2.84 -18.08
C ASN A 72 -1.27 -2.56 -16.67
N ALA A 73 -1.14 -1.31 -16.22
CA ALA A 73 -1.52 -0.82 -14.88
C ALA A 73 -2.98 -1.11 -14.47
N ARG A 74 -3.74 -1.75 -15.35
CA ARG A 74 -5.16 -2.11 -15.16
C ARG A 74 -5.39 -3.49 -14.55
N ASP A 75 -4.36 -4.33 -14.41
CA ASP A 75 -4.52 -5.70 -13.92
C ASP A 75 -3.99 -5.93 -12.50
N ASP A 76 -3.39 -4.91 -11.90
CA ASP A 76 -2.91 -4.96 -10.50
C ASP A 76 -4.02 -4.53 -9.53
N ARG A 77 -5.07 -5.35 -9.48
CA ARG A 77 -6.28 -5.10 -8.70
C ARG A 77 -6.13 -5.23 -7.19
N SER A 78 -4.99 -5.56 -6.68
CA SER A 78 -4.79 -5.49 -5.25
C SER A 78 -3.31 -5.41 -4.91
N LEU A 79 -2.90 -4.22 -4.52
CA LEU A 79 -1.66 -4.02 -3.75
C LEU A 79 -1.70 -4.81 -2.44
N PHE A 80 -2.88 -5.34 -2.08
CA PHE A 80 -3.12 -6.16 -0.90
C PHE A 80 -4.18 -7.20 -1.27
N PRO A 81 -3.91 -8.50 -1.08
CA PRO A 81 -4.91 -9.53 -1.33
C PRO A 81 -6.17 -9.20 -0.54
N ASP A 82 -7.31 -9.38 -1.21
CA ASP A 82 -8.62 -9.37 -0.61
C ASP A 82 -8.61 -10.32 0.60
N ALA A 83 -8.71 -9.74 1.78
CA ALA A 83 -9.28 -10.49 2.89
C ALA A 83 -10.75 -10.65 2.51
N SER A 84 -11.07 -11.72 1.81
CA SER A 84 -12.44 -12.15 1.62
C SER A 84 -13.13 -12.06 2.97
N LEU A 85 -14.22 -11.31 3.03
CA LEU A 85 -15.16 -11.33 4.12
C LEU A 85 -15.78 -12.74 4.17
N GLY A 86 -15.02 -13.71 4.60
CA GLY A 86 -15.50 -14.95 5.14
C GLY A 86 -15.85 -14.67 6.60
N ASP A 87 -17.11 -14.88 6.97
CA ASP A 87 -17.63 -14.84 8.33
C ASP A 87 -17.02 -15.97 9.19
N ASP A 88 -15.72 -16.04 9.29
CA ASP A 88 -15.03 -16.97 10.15
C ASP A 88 -14.15 -16.16 11.11
N GLU A 89 -14.58 -16.14 12.37
CA GLU A 89 -13.86 -15.61 13.53
C GLU A 89 -12.60 -16.46 13.83
N SER A 90 -11.75 -16.62 12.86
CA SER A 90 -10.40 -17.10 13.10
C SER A 90 -9.44 -15.95 12.81
N ASP A 91 -8.89 -15.38 13.87
CA ASP A 91 -7.69 -14.55 13.88
C ASP A 91 -6.47 -15.36 13.34
N ASP A 92 -6.65 -15.99 12.18
CA ASP A 92 -5.58 -16.72 11.52
C ASP A 92 -4.83 -15.78 10.56
N ASP A 93 -4.11 -14.85 11.17
CA ASP A 93 -3.05 -14.05 10.54
C ASP A 93 -1.87 -14.95 10.08
N SER A 94 -2.04 -16.28 10.13
CA SER A 94 -1.00 -17.30 9.88
C SER A 94 -0.94 -17.76 8.43
N LEU A 95 -1.80 -17.25 7.52
CA LEU A 95 -1.83 -17.72 6.12
C LEU A 95 -0.70 -17.19 5.23
N PHE A 96 0.12 -16.27 5.74
CA PHE A 96 1.37 -15.87 5.09
C PHE A 96 2.54 -16.02 6.03
N SER A 97 2.90 -17.27 6.30
CA SER A 97 4.20 -17.56 6.88
C SER A 97 5.26 -17.20 5.83
N MET A 98 5.91 -16.05 6.01
CA MET A 98 7.08 -15.66 5.19
C MET A 98 8.25 -16.65 5.31
N GLU A 99 8.12 -17.67 6.16
CA GLU A 99 9.09 -18.77 6.30
C GLU A 99 9.13 -19.67 5.06
N ASP A 100 8.04 -19.74 4.27
CA ASP A 100 8.00 -20.44 2.98
C ASP A 100 8.69 -19.66 1.84
N TYR A 101 8.94 -18.38 2.04
CA TYR A 101 9.77 -17.55 1.17
C TYR A 101 11.23 -17.56 1.68
N GLY A 102 11.81 -18.75 1.77
CA GLY A 102 13.22 -18.90 1.97
C GLY A 102 14.03 -18.16 0.90
N PRO A 103 15.34 -17.93 1.07
CA PRO A 103 16.19 -17.03 0.30
C PRO A 103 16.26 -17.41 -1.18
N ARG A 104 15.28 -16.95 -1.95
CA ARG A 104 15.26 -16.91 -3.41
C ARG A 104 15.17 -15.48 -3.93
N ALA A 105 15.28 -14.49 -3.05
CA ALA A 105 15.67 -13.17 -3.47
C ALA A 105 17.08 -13.34 -4.04
N GLY A 106 17.26 -13.12 -5.34
CA GLY A 106 18.55 -13.35 -5.99
C GLY A 106 19.61 -12.52 -5.28
N ASP A 107 20.76 -13.15 -4.96
CA ASP A 107 21.87 -12.45 -4.31
C ASP A 107 22.17 -11.15 -5.06
N GLY A 108 21.89 -9.99 -4.45
CA GLY A 108 22.19 -8.68 -4.97
C GLY A 108 21.03 -7.93 -5.65
N GLU A 109 19.79 -8.44 -5.65
CA GLU A 109 18.63 -7.66 -6.14
C GLU A 109 18.30 -6.47 -5.24
N THR A 110 17.94 -5.37 -5.86
CA THR A 110 17.49 -4.14 -5.17
C THR A 110 15.97 -3.99 -5.24
N VAL A 111 15.42 -3.20 -4.31
CA VAL A 111 14.00 -2.86 -4.28
C VAL A 111 13.52 -2.30 -5.61
N GLU A 112 14.32 -1.41 -6.24
CA GLU A 112 14.01 -0.78 -7.54
C GLU A 112 13.78 -1.79 -8.67
N GLN A 113 14.50 -2.90 -8.65
CA GLN A 113 14.39 -3.93 -9.68
C GLN A 113 13.11 -4.76 -9.55
N VAL A 114 12.49 -4.75 -8.37
CA VAL A 114 11.34 -5.63 -8.03
C VAL A 114 10.05 -4.84 -7.81
N MET A 115 10.13 -3.59 -7.40
CA MET A 115 8.96 -2.74 -7.09
C MET A 115 8.05 -2.51 -8.30
N SER A 116 6.78 -2.26 -8.05
CA SER A 116 5.83 -1.73 -9.03
C SER A 116 6.04 -0.22 -9.17
N PRO A 117 6.32 0.33 -10.39
CA PRO A 117 6.76 1.72 -10.56
C PRO A 117 5.64 2.76 -10.57
N GLU A 118 4.37 2.35 -10.71
CA GLU A 118 3.22 3.26 -10.86
C GLU A 118 2.14 2.99 -9.81
N PRO A 119 2.36 3.38 -8.54
CA PRO A 119 1.36 3.17 -7.49
C PRO A 119 0.15 4.09 -7.67
N ILE A 120 -1.03 3.59 -7.26
CA ILE A 120 -2.25 4.40 -7.22
C ILE A 120 -2.15 5.42 -6.09
N THR A 121 -2.34 6.69 -6.43
CA THR A 121 -2.17 7.81 -5.48
C THR A 121 -3.35 8.76 -5.51
N VAL A 122 -3.48 9.56 -4.44
CA VAL A 122 -4.40 10.70 -4.36
C VAL A 122 -3.66 11.93 -3.82
N ALA A 123 -4.18 13.11 -4.15
CA ALA A 123 -3.71 14.35 -3.53
C ALA A 123 -4.24 14.47 -2.09
N PRO A 124 -3.55 15.21 -1.19
CA PRO A 124 -4.02 15.45 0.18
C PRO A 124 -5.39 16.12 0.24
N THR A 125 -5.72 16.91 -0.78
CA THR A 125 -7.00 17.63 -0.92
C THR A 125 -8.13 16.79 -1.51
N ALA A 126 -7.86 15.54 -1.92
CA ALA A 126 -8.87 14.65 -2.44
C ALA A 126 -9.97 14.41 -1.38
N SER A 127 -11.24 14.54 -1.77
CA SER A 127 -12.36 14.33 -0.84
C SER A 127 -12.41 12.87 -0.37
N LEU A 128 -12.91 12.64 0.85
CA LEU A 128 -13.15 11.30 1.36
C LEU A 128 -13.94 10.44 0.37
N ARG A 129 -14.96 11.03 -0.27
CA ARG A 129 -15.76 10.36 -1.30
C ARG A 129 -14.93 9.91 -2.49
N SER A 130 -14.00 10.77 -2.97
CA SER A 130 -13.12 10.44 -4.09
C SER A 130 -12.15 9.32 -3.73
N VAL A 131 -11.62 9.34 -2.50
CA VAL A 131 -10.75 8.27 -1.96
C VAL A 131 -11.50 6.94 -1.93
N CYS A 132 -12.72 6.92 -1.36
CA CYS A 132 -13.55 5.72 -1.30
C CYS A 132 -13.91 5.20 -2.70
N ALA A 133 -14.31 6.09 -3.62
CA ALA A 133 -14.64 5.71 -4.99
C ALA A 133 -13.44 5.10 -5.74
N LEU A 134 -12.24 5.64 -5.51
CA LEU A 134 -11.00 5.10 -6.05
C LEU A 134 -10.71 3.70 -5.49
N MET A 135 -10.78 3.54 -4.16
CA MET A 135 -10.57 2.24 -3.52
C MET A 135 -11.51 1.16 -4.05
N VAL A 136 -12.80 1.50 -4.20
CA VAL A 136 -13.80 0.56 -4.74
C VAL A 136 -13.54 0.24 -6.21
N ARG A 137 -13.26 1.24 -7.03
CA ARG A 137 -13.02 1.07 -8.47
C ARG A 137 -11.79 0.20 -8.75
N GLU A 138 -10.72 0.44 -7.99
CA GLU A 138 -9.43 -0.25 -8.19
C GLU A 138 -9.33 -1.54 -7.36
N GLY A 139 -10.31 -1.83 -6.48
CA GLY A 139 -10.30 -3.00 -5.61
C GLY A 139 -9.14 -2.99 -4.60
N ILE A 140 -8.79 -1.81 -4.10
CA ILE A 140 -7.66 -1.63 -3.16
C ILE A 140 -8.14 -1.19 -1.78
N HIS A 141 -7.43 -1.64 -0.74
CA HIS A 141 -7.74 -1.33 0.66
C HIS A 141 -6.88 -0.19 1.25
N ARG A 142 -5.89 0.28 0.49
CA ARG A 142 -5.02 1.39 0.88
C ARG A 142 -4.69 2.23 -0.34
N VAL A 143 -4.55 3.54 -0.13
CA VAL A 143 -4.12 4.48 -1.15
C VAL A 143 -3.05 5.41 -0.61
N ILE A 144 -2.04 5.67 -1.40
CA ILE A 144 -0.92 6.53 -1.04
C ILE A 144 -1.32 7.98 -1.30
N VAL A 145 -1.00 8.85 -0.35
CA VAL A 145 -1.23 10.30 -0.47
C VAL A 145 0.06 10.99 -0.85
N VAL A 146 0.02 11.71 -1.97
CA VAL A 146 1.20 12.37 -2.57
C VAL A 146 0.91 13.86 -2.78
N ASP A 147 1.85 14.70 -2.39
CA ASP A 147 1.84 16.16 -2.59
C ASP A 147 3.08 16.56 -3.38
N ASP A 148 2.92 17.14 -4.56
CA ASP A 148 4.02 17.48 -5.48
C ASP A 148 5.04 16.33 -5.70
N GLY A 149 4.53 15.12 -5.92
CA GLY A 149 5.34 13.91 -6.11
C GLY A 149 5.95 13.34 -4.83
N LYS A 150 5.79 13.98 -3.67
CA LYS A 150 6.32 13.51 -2.39
C LYS A 150 5.29 12.73 -1.61
N LEU A 151 5.74 11.65 -1.00
CA LEU A 151 4.93 10.86 -0.08
C LEU A 151 4.62 11.68 1.17
N VAL A 152 3.32 11.93 1.45
CA VAL A 152 2.88 12.68 2.64
C VAL A 152 2.03 11.81 3.59
N GLY A 153 1.46 10.71 3.12
CA GLY A 153 0.66 9.83 3.97
C GLY A 153 0.11 8.60 3.25
N ILE A 154 -0.68 7.84 3.98
CA ILE A 154 -1.44 6.69 3.48
C ILE A 154 -2.82 6.68 4.13
N VAL A 155 -3.85 6.32 3.37
CA VAL A 155 -5.21 6.10 3.84
C VAL A 155 -5.57 4.64 3.64
N SER A 156 -6.03 3.99 4.70
CA SER A 156 -6.57 2.62 4.65
C SER A 156 -8.10 2.62 4.76
N THR A 157 -8.72 1.51 4.39
CA THR A 157 -10.17 1.29 4.60
C THR A 157 -10.54 1.48 6.08
N LEU A 158 -9.68 1.03 7.01
CA LEU A 158 -9.91 1.22 8.45
C LEU A 158 -9.91 2.70 8.85
N ASP A 159 -9.08 3.55 8.23
CA ASP A 159 -9.07 4.98 8.50
C ASP A 159 -10.38 5.63 8.03
N VAL A 160 -10.93 5.16 6.90
CA VAL A 160 -12.26 5.57 6.42
C VAL A 160 -13.36 5.15 7.39
N VAL A 161 -13.37 3.89 7.84
CA VAL A 161 -14.35 3.38 8.80
C VAL A 161 -14.28 4.16 10.12
N ARG A 162 -13.07 4.45 10.61
CA ARG A 162 -12.88 5.27 11.81
C ARG A 162 -13.45 6.68 11.64
N ALA A 163 -13.18 7.34 10.52
CA ALA A 163 -13.73 8.66 10.23
C ALA A 163 -15.27 8.65 10.20
N VAL A 164 -15.89 7.58 9.69
CA VAL A 164 -17.35 7.41 9.72
C VAL A 164 -17.86 7.22 11.15
N ALA A 165 -17.19 6.40 11.96
CA ALA A 165 -17.60 6.16 13.35
C ALA A 165 -17.49 7.42 14.22
N GLU A 166 -16.48 8.24 14.01
CA GLU A 166 -16.25 9.50 14.74
C GLU A 166 -17.19 10.64 14.28
N ALA A 167 -17.76 10.52 13.09
CA ALA A 167 -18.69 11.51 12.53
C ALA A 167 -20.17 11.29 12.96
N SER A 168 -20.46 10.24 13.74
CA SER A 168 -21.81 9.87 14.19
C SER A 168 -22.29 10.69 15.40
#